data_2bad23c1e314d0c9c04a7e1b9a4af7e3
#
_entry.id   2bad23c1e314d0c9c04a7e1b9a4af7e3
#
_cell.length_a   1.000
_cell.length_b   1.000
_cell.length_c   1.000
_cell.angle_alpha   90.00
_cell.angle_beta   90.00
_cell.angle_gamma   90.00
#
_symmetry.space_group_name_H-M   'P 1'
#
loop_
_entity.id
_entity.type
_entity.pdbx_description
1 polymer ?
#
loop_
_entity_poly.entity_id
_entity_poly.type
_entity_poly.pdbx_seq_one_letter_code
_entity_poly.pdbx_strand_id
1 'polypeptide(L)'
;MPQLAQLPNGLRVLTEPVAGVRSVALGLLVEASPHEDPETRAGLAHLTEHALFCGTLTRSASALSRMMDEAGGQVGGFVTRDYSCYQACVPGDYATYALELLGDILLNSTVPAESLEREQQAILREIGLDDDSPVTRVGQMLKATIWPDHALGRTICGQPDSILAATRDDVLVFLGRHYTPDRMILAAAGAVDPDLFLPQAEDAFWRLSGHAGTRLSVPCHPQSGCRIETADVSQAYFAIGLPAGRYTDSERYALFVLNSILGGSLGSRLLQTLRDDTGLVYDISSEVHAYRDAGLLVIQGATAPDRLLPVLSLVMQEIVAMADGSRPLDDEELCTARRQLQGQHLLASESTHSVMSRLLTQQVYFGRQLPVDEILGSLQKVTLDDLAGLVETRIVPALEHAAITALVPANAIQIEQEIREFLEVLGCLGRLSP
;
A
#
# COMPACT_ATOMS: atom_id res chain seq x y z
N MET A 1 6.47 21.55 -13.66
CA MET A 1 5.81 21.54 -12.34
C MET A 1 4.39 21.05 -12.52
N PRO A 2 3.86 20.27 -11.59
CA PRO A 2 2.48 19.81 -11.69
C PRO A 2 1.49 20.98 -11.68
N GLN A 3 0.44 20.87 -12.49
CA GLN A 3 -0.68 21.81 -12.52
C GLN A 3 -1.90 21.13 -11.92
N LEU A 4 -2.63 21.82 -11.06
CA LEU A 4 -3.91 21.38 -10.49
C LEU A 4 -5.02 22.26 -11.03
N ALA A 5 -6.02 21.63 -11.62
CA ALA A 5 -7.27 22.25 -12.03
C ALA A 5 -8.45 21.52 -11.37
N GLN A 6 -9.59 22.20 -11.29
CA GLN A 6 -10.85 21.60 -10.85
C GLN A 6 -11.89 21.81 -11.95
N LEU A 7 -12.50 20.73 -12.40
CA LEU A 7 -13.58 20.78 -13.40
C LEU A 7 -14.87 21.36 -12.78
N PRO A 8 -15.81 21.84 -13.60
CA PRO A 8 -17.07 22.42 -13.13
C PRO A 8 -17.90 21.47 -12.23
N ASN A 9 -17.77 20.16 -12.43
CA ASN A 9 -18.43 19.14 -11.60
C ASN A 9 -17.70 18.85 -10.27
N GLY A 10 -16.51 19.44 -10.06
CA GLY A 10 -15.72 19.28 -8.83
C GLY A 10 -14.57 18.26 -8.92
N LEU A 11 -14.43 17.50 -10.03
CA LEU A 11 -13.31 16.58 -10.23
C LEU A 11 -11.99 17.35 -10.27
N ARG A 12 -11.03 16.90 -9.48
CA ARG A 12 -9.65 17.43 -9.45
C ARG A 12 -8.82 16.77 -10.55
N VAL A 13 -8.15 17.59 -11.36
CA VAL A 13 -7.29 17.14 -12.46
C VAL A 13 -5.87 17.63 -12.22
N LEU A 14 -4.91 16.72 -12.23
CA LEU A 14 -3.48 16.99 -12.11
C LEU A 14 -2.77 16.64 -13.41
N THR A 15 -1.91 17.52 -13.88
CA THR A 15 -1.08 17.26 -15.07
C THR A 15 0.38 17.59 -14.78
N GLU A 16 1.29 16.71 -15.21
CA GLU A 16 2.73 16.97 -15.15
C GLU A 16 3.42 16.52 -16.45
N PRO A 17 3.75 17.45 -17.36
CA PRO A 17 4.57 17.15 -18.52
C PRO A 17 5.96 16.68 -18.09
N VAL A 18 6.41 15.52 -18.62
CA VAL A 18 7.74 14.99 -18.41
C VAL A 18 8.53 15.10 -19.71
N ALA A 19 9.62 15.85 -19.70
CA ALA A 19 10.41 16.09 -20.90
C ALA A 19 11.12 14.81 -21.38
N GLY A 20 11.20 14.63 -22.72
CA GLY A 20 11.97 13.56 -23.33
C GLY A 20 11.28 12.17 -23.36
N VAL A 21 10.10 12.02 -22.76
CA VAL A 21 9.34 10.77 -22.82
C VAL A 21 8.31 10.78 -23.96
N ARG A 22 7.94 9.59 -24.46
CA ARG A 22 6.92 9.40 -25.49
C ARG A 22 5.64 8.75 -24.97
N SER A 23 5.63 8.31 -23.71
CA SER A 23 4.49 7.71 -23.06
C SER A 23 3.76 8.73 -22.19
N VAL A 24 2.48 8.48 -21.95
CA VAL A 24 1.68 9.14 -20.94
C VAL A 24 1.10 8.09 -20.00
N ALA A 25 1.13 8.39 -18.71
CA ALA A 25 0.41 7.63 -17.70
C ALA A 25 -0.79 8.46 -17.21
N LEU A 26 -1.97 7.86 -17.28
CA LEU A 26 -3.22 8.38 -16.74
C LEU A 26 -3.59 7.57 -15.51
N GLY A 27 -4.07 8.21 -14.46
CA GLY A 27 -4.57 7.56 -13.27
C GLY A 27 -5.81 8.26 -12.75
N LEU A 28 -6.85 7.49 -12.50
CA LEU A 28 -8.09 7.95 -11.89
C LEU A 28 -8.20 7.29 -10.52
N LEU A 29 -7.88 8.05 -9.47
CA LEU A 29 -7.99 7.62 -8.10
C LEU A 29 -9.38 7.95 -7.55
N VAL A 30 -9.96 6.99 -6.84
CA VAL A 30 -11.22 7.12 -6.12
C VAL A 30 -10.95 6.86 -4.65
N GLU A 31 -11.34 7.76 -3.76
CA GLU A 31 -11.24 7.57 -2.30
C GLU A 31 -12.32 6.59 -1.81
N ALA A 32 -12.30 5.39 -2.39
CA ALA A 32 -13.12 4.24 -2.04
C ALA A 32 -12.23 3.00 -1.91
N SER A 33 -12.37 2.26 -0.83
CA SER A 33 -11.44 1.20 -0.42
C SER A 33 -12.14 0.24 0.54
N PRO A 34 -11.48 -0.78 1.08
CA PRO A 34 -12.06 -1.65 2.13
C PRO A 34 -12.59 -0.91 3.38
N HIS A 35 -12.24 0.36 3.59
CA HIS A 35 -12.85 1.17 4.65
C HIS A 35 -14.32 1.48 4.42
N GLU A 36 -14.72 1.57 3.16
CA GLU A 36 -16.11 1.83 2.75
C GLU A 36 -16.93 0.56 2.60
N ASP A 37 -16.29 -0.63 2.65
CA ASP A 37 -16.99 -1.92 2.59
C ASP A 37 -17.88 -2.09 3.83
N PRO A 38 -19.17 -2.43 3.65
CA PRO A 38 -19.97 -2.91 4.77
C PRO A 38 -19.33 -4.16 5.38
N GLU A 39 -19.41 -4.34 6.69
CA GLU A 39 -18.84 -5.52 7.38
C GLU A 39 -19.32 -6.85 6.77
N THR A 40 -20.57 -6.89 6.33
CA THR A 40 -21.18 -8.07 5.67
C THR A 40 -20.79 -8.22 4.20
N ARG A 41 -20.00 -7.31 3.64
CA ARG A 41 -19.62 -7.24 2.23
C ARG A 41 -18.13 -6.90 2.08
N ALA A 42 -17.28 -7.46 2.95
CA ALA A 42 -15.84 -7.29 2.84
C ALA A 42 -15.32 -7.75 1.46
N GLY A 43 -14.55 -6.90 0.78
CA GLY A 43 -14.07 -7.10 -0.59
C GLY A 43 -14.95 -6.47 -1.67
N LEU A 44 -16.00 -5.72 -1.30
CA LEU A 44 -16.90 -5.07 -2.27
C LEU A 44 -16.17 -4.01 -3.10
N ALA A 45 -15.24 -3.26 -2.51
CA ALA A 45 -14.41 -2.30 -3.23
C ALA A 45 -13.59 -2.99 -4.34
N HIS A 46 -13.00 -4.17 -4.03
CA HIS A 46 -12.22 -4.96 -4.98
C HIS A 46 -13.11 -5.58 -6.07
N LEU A 47 -14.24 -6.17 -5.68
CA LEU A 47 -15.22 -6.67 -6.64
C LEU A 47 -15.74 -5.55 -7.56
N THR A 48 -15.91 -4.34 -7.04
CA THR A 48 -16.32 -3.17 -7.83
C THR A 48 -15.26 -2.80 -8.85
N GLU A 49 -13.97 -2.85 -8.47
CA GLU A 49 -12.87 -2.59 -9.39
C GLU A 49 -12.90 -3.56 -10.58
N HIS A 50 -12.99 -4.87 -10.34
CA HIS A 50 -13.15 -5.90 -11.37
C HIS A 50 -14.40 -5.68 -12.24
N ALA A 51 -15.53 -5.38 -11.60
CA ALA A 51 -16.81 -5.25 -12.27
C ALA A 51 -16.88 -4.11 -13.30
N LEU A 52 -16.08 -3.06 -13.14
CA LEU A 52 -16.03 -1.93 -14.09
C LEU A 52 -15.52 -2.34 -15.48
N PHE A 53 -14.69 -3.37 -15.56
CA PHE A 53 -14.16 -3.89 -16.83
C PHE A 53 -15.08 -4.92 -17.51
N CYS A 54 -16.21 -5.27 -16.90
CA CYS A 54 -17.13 -6.29 -17.40
C CYS A 54 -18.01 -5.85 -18.59
N GLY A 55 -17.96 -4.59 -18.98
CA GLY A 55 -18.71 -4.02 -20.09
C GLY A 55 -19.46 -2.76 -19.73
N THR A 56 -19.72 -1.94 -20.75
CA THR A 56 -20.41 -0.65 -20.65
C THR A 56 -21.72 -0.67 -21.44
N LEU A 57 -22.44 0.44 -21.40
CA LEU A 57 -23.67 0.62 -22.21
C LEU A 57 -23.42 0.48 -23.72
N THR A 58 -22.19 0.75 -24.17
CA THR A 58 -21.83 0.78 -25.59
C THR A 58 -20.83 -0.29 -26.00
N ARG A 59 -20.17 -0.94 -25.05
CA ARG A 59 -19.06 -1.87 -25.30
C ARG A 59 -19.18 -3.14 -24.46
N SER A 60 -19.02 -4.29 -25.08
CA SER A 60 -18.87 -5.57 -24.35
C SER A 60 -17.50 -5.64 -23.67
N ALA A 61 -17.32 -6.53 -22.70
CA ALA A 61 -16.03 -6.81 -22.06
C ALA A 61 -14.93 -7.12 -23.11
N SER A 62 -15.25 -7.93 -24.14
CA SER A 62 -14.29 -8.25 -25.21
C SER A 62 -13.96 -7.05 -26.12
N ALA A 63 -14.86 -6.08 -26.24
CA ALA A 63 -14.58 -4.83 -26.95
C ALA A 63 -13.66 -3.94 -26.11
N LEU A 64 -13.88 -3.86 -24.79
CA LEU A 64 -13.00 -3.15 -23.88
C LEU A 64 -11.58 -3.75 -23.90
N SER A 65 -11.45 -5.07 -23.81
CA SER A 65 -10.14 -5.74 -23.90
C SER A 65 -9.41 -5.41 -25.21
N ARG A 66 -10.12 -5.42 -26.35
CA ARG A 66 -9.51 -5.01 -27.63
C ARG A 66 -9.07 -3.55 -27.62
N MET A 67 -9.86 -2.66 -27.03
CA MET A 67 -9.46 -1.26 -26.89
C MET A 67 -8.20 -1.08 -26.03
N MET A 68 -8.05 -1.87 -24.98
CA MET A 68 -6.83 -1.89 -24.17
C MET A 68 -5.62 -2.35 -24.99
N ASP A 69 -5.78 -3.41 -25.78
CA ASP A 69 -4.74 -3.90 -26.68
C ASP A 69 -4.39 -2.87 -27.78
N GLU A 70 -5.41 -2.23 -28.39
CA GLU A 70 -5.26 -1.19 -29.43
C GLU A 70 -4.56 0.08 -28.87
N ALA A 71 -4.73 0.40 -27.60
CA ALA A 71 -4.01 1.50 -26.93
C ALA A 71 -2.48 1.27 -26.90
N GLY A 72 -2.03 0.05 -27.14
CA GLY A 72 -0.60 -0.29 -27.24
C GLY A 72 0.16 -0.13 -25.93
N GLY A 73 -0.51 -0.25 -24.81
CA GLY A 73 0.05 -0.08 -23.48
C GLY A 73 -0.61 -0.97 -22.44
N GLN A 74 -0.57 -0.54 -21.20
CA GLN A 74 -1.18 -1.24 -20.07
C GLN A 74 -2.35 -0.43 -19.54
N VAL A 75 -3.50 -1.10 -19.36
CA VAL A 75 -4.70 -0.54 -18.73
C VAL A 75 -5.18 -1.52 -17.68
N GLY A 76 -5.58 -1.02 -16.53
CA GLY A 76 -6.07 -1.86 -15.44
C GLY A 76 -6.48 -1.03 -14.22
N GLY A 77 -6.85 -1.74 -13.16
CA GLY A 77 -7.17 -1.14 -11.88
C GLY A 77 -6.45 -1.87 -10.75
N PHE A 78 -6.49 -1.28 -9.58
CA PHE A 78 -6.08 -1.90 -8.33
C PHE A 78 -6.76 -1.22 -7.13
N VAL A 79 -6.88 -1.95 -6.06
CA VAL A 79 -7.39 -1.44 -4.79
C VAL A 79 -6.28 -1.48 -3.74
N THR A 80 -6.12 -0.38 -3.01
CA THR A 80 -5.28 -0.29 -1.82
C THR A 80 -6.16 -0.23 -0.57
N ARG A 81 -5.55 -0.13 0.60
CA ARG A 81 -6.31 0.06 1.83
C ARG A 81 -6.96 1.44 1.96
N ASP A 82 -6.48 2.43 1.20
CA ASP A 82 -6.98 3.81 1.31
C ASP A 82 -7.76 4.31 0.09
N TYR A 83 -7.58 3.69 -1.08
CA TYR A 83 -8.22 4.11 -2.33
C TYR A 83 -8.22 3.00 -3.38
N SER A 84 -9.09 3.14 -4.38
CA SER A 84 -9.04 2.40 -5.64
C SER A 84 -8.43 3.29 -6.73
N CYS A 85 -7.75 2.70 -7.70
CA CYS A 85 -7.14 3.43 -8.81
C CYS A 85 -7.33 2.68 -10.13
N TYR A 86 -7.76 3.40 -11.16
CA TYR A 86 -7.85 2.94 -12.54
C TYR A 86 -6.79 3.66 -13.35
N GLN A 87 -5.98 2.95 -14.08
CA GLN A 87 -4.81 3.52 -14.72
C GLN A 87 -4.61 3.04 -16.15
N ALA A 88 -3.97 3.88 -16.95
CA ALA A 88 -3.50 3.55 -18.27
C ALA A 88 -2.09 4.11 -18.49
N CYS A 89 -1.18 3.31 -19.03
CA CYS A 89 0.13 3.78 -19.46
C CYS A 89 0.27 3.44 -20.94
N VAL A 90 0.25 4.47 -21.80
CA VAL A 90 0.13 4.34 -23.24
C VAL A 90 1.10 5.28 -23.98
N PRO A 91 1.39 5.08 -25.28
CA PRO A 91 2.04 6.12 -26.09
C PRO A 91 1.23 7.43 -26.07
N GLY A 92 1.91 8.58 -26.12
CA GLY A 92 1.28 9.89 -25.99
C GLY A 92 0.13 10.17 -26.98
N ASP A 93 0.25 9.66 -28.23
CA ASP A 93 -0.77 9.78 -29.25
C ASP A 93 -2.11 9.08 -28.89
N TYR A 94 -2.08 8.16 -27.92
CA TYR A 94 -3.24 7.42 -27.44
C TYR A 94 -3.80 7.96 -26.10
N ALA A 95 -3.30 9.11 -25.61
CA ALA A 95 -3.78 9.71 -24.36
C ALA A 95 -5.29 9.93 -24.33
N THR A 96 -5.85 10.54 -25.37
CA THR A 96 -7.29 10.79 -25.51
C THR A 96 -8.09 9.49 -25.52
N TYR A 97 -7.60 8.49 -26.26
CA TYR A 97 -8.24 7.16 -26.33
C TYR A 97 -8.28 6.46 -24.97
N ALA A 98 -7.17 6.51 -24.23
CA ALA A 98 -7.11 5.95 -22.88
C ALA A 98 -8.01 6.71 -21.89
N LEU A 99 -8.11 8.04 -22.02
CA LEU A 99 -8.99 8.87 -21.22
C LEU A 99 -10.46 8.55 -21.47
N GLU A 100 -10.86 8.40 -22.75
CA GLU A 100 -12.21 7.98 -23.14
C GLU A 100 -12.56 6.58 -22.60
N LEU A 101 -11.60 5.66 -22.63
CA LEU A 101 -11.77 4.31 -22.07
C LEU A 101 -12.00 4.35 -20.56
N LEU A 102 -11.17 5.11 -19.80
CA LEU A 102 -11.34 5.28 -18.36
C LEU A 102 -12.68 5.96 -18.03
N GLY A 103 -13.09 6.96 -18.79
CA GLY A 103 -14.39 7.61 -18.65
C GLY A 103 -15.56 6.65 -18.92
N ASP A 104 -15.46 5.82 -19.96
CA ASP A 104 -16.52 4.87 -20.33
C ASP A 104 -16.70 3.76 -19.29
N ILE A 105 -15.62 3.12 -18.83
CA ILE A 105 -15.71 2.07 -17.80
C ILE A 105 -16.27 2.62 -16.48
N LEU A 106 -15.93 3.86 -16.14
CA LEU A 106 -16.40 4.47 -14.89
C LEU A 106 -17.85 4.90 -14.94
N LEU A 107 -18.25 5.59 -16.02
CA LEU A 107 -19.56 6.25 -16.12
C LEU A 107 -20.65 5.36 -16.71
N ASN A 108 -20.27 4.38 -17.50
CA ASN A 108 -21.20 3.60 -18.32
C ASN A 108 -21.15 2.09 -18.04
N SER A 109 -20.39 1.63 -17.02
CA SER A 109 -20.37 0.21 -16.67
C SER A 109 -21.77 -0.29 -16.36
N THR A 110 -22.13 -1.44 -16.92
CA THR A 110 -23.44 -2.07 -16.76
C THR A 110 -23.45 -3.19 -15.73
N VAL A 111 -22.26 -3.66 -15.33
CA VAL A 111 -22.08 -4.76 -14.38
C VAL A 111 -23.02 -5.93 -14.71
N PRO A 112 -22.88 -6.60 -15.88
CA PRO A 112 -23.76 -7.70 -16.23
C PRO A 112 -23.67 -8.83 -15.22
N ALA A 113 -24.80 -9.43 -14.81
CA ALA A 113 -24.83 -10.44 -13.76
C ALA A 113 -23.92 -11.65 -14.04
N GLU A 114 -23.98 -12.19 -15.27
CA GLU A 114 -23.11 -13.30 -15.69
C GLU A 114 -21.61 -12.94 -15.66
N SER A 115 -21.26 -11.69 -15.90
CA SER A 115 -19.87 -11.22 -15.80
C SER A 115 -19.47 -11.08 -14.35
N LEU A 116 -20.35 -10.56 -13.49
CA LEU A 116 -20.08 -10.44 -12.05
C LEU A 116 -19.80 -11.80 -11.42
N GLU A 117 -20.56 -12.85 -11.75
CA GLU A 117 -20.31 -14.22 -11.29
C GLU A 117 -18.91 -14.72 -11.70
N ARG A 118 -18.45 -14.39 -12.92
CA ARG A 118 -17.11 -14.74 -13.39
C ARG A 118 -16.02 -13.99 -12.60
N GLU A 119 -16.23 -12.72 -12.31
CA GLU A 119 -15.29 -11.92 -11.51
C GLU A 119 -15.26 -12.39 -10.05
N GLN A 120 -16.39 -12.77 -9.46
CA GLN A 120 -16.39 -13.40 -8.15
C GLN A 120 -15.51 -14.66 -8.14
N GLN A 121 -15.62 -15.52 -9.17
CA GLN A 121 -14.75 -16.69 -9.28
C GLN A 121 -13.28 -16.32 -9.55
N ALA A 122 -12.99 -15.20 -10.21
CA ALA A 122 -11.62 -14.71 -10.37
C ALA A 122 -11.05 -14.27 -9.00
N ILE A 123 -11.78 -13.49 -8.23
CA ILE A 123 -11.36 -13.06 -6.89
C ILE A 123 -11.18 -14.26 -5.94
N LEU A 124 -12.05 -15.29 -6.00
CA LEU A 124 -11.84 -16.51 -5.21
C LEU A 124 -10.53 -17.22 -5.55
N ARG A 125 -10.11 -17.21 -6.84
CA ARG A 125 -8.80 -17.75 -7.23
C ARG A 125 -7.65 -16.88 -6.72
N GLU A 126 -7.80 -15.55 -6.70
CA GLU A 126 -6.81 -14.64 -6.12
C GLU A 126 -6.66 -14.84 -4.61
N ILE A 127 -7.77 -15.01 -3.89
CA ILE A 127 -7.75 -15.38 -2.46
C ILE A 127 -6.96 -16.69 -2.27
N GLY A 128 -7.22 -17.69 -3.12
CA GLY A 128 -6.47 -18.95 -3.07
C GLY A 128 -4.97 -18.77 -3.33
N LEU A 129 -4.59 -17.92 -4.29
CA LEU A 129 -3.18 -17.62 -4.57
C LEU A 129 -2.50 -16.86 -3.41
N ASP A 130 -3.23 -15.96 -2.76
CA ASP A 130 -2.75 -15.25 -1.56
C ASP A 130 -2.54 -16.23 -0.39
N ASP A 131 -3.47 -17.16 -0.18
CA ASP A 131 -3.39 -18.20 0.84
C ASP A 131 -2.24 -19.20 0.59
N ASP A 132 -1.95 -19.48 -0.68
CA ASP A 132 -0.84 -20.34 -1.11
C ASP A 132 0.54 -19.64 -1.01
N SER A 133 0.58 -18.32 -0.86
CA SER A 133 1.79 -17.53 -0.67
C SER A 133 2.09 -17.34 0.82
N PRO A 134 3.08 -18.05 1.42
CA PRO A 134 3.36 -17.92 2.84
C PRO A 134 3.71 -16.49 3.28
N VAL A 135 4.43 -15.75 2.45
CA VAL A 135 4.82 -14.35 2.72
C VAL A 135 3.59 -13.44 2.73
N THR A 136 2.70 -13.57 1.74
CA THR A 136 1.45 -12.80 1.68
C THR A 136 0.56 -13.12 2.89
N ARG A 137 0.42 -14.40 3.21
CA ARG A 137 -0.43 -14.88 4.29
C ARG A 137 0.03 -14.39 5.66
N VAL A 138 1.34 -14.48 6.01
CA VAL A 138 1.83 -13.93 7.28
C VAL A 138 1.63 -12.42 7.37
N GLY A 139 1.78 -11.69 6.26
CA GLY A 139 1.54 -10.25 6.21
C GLY A 139 0.05 -9.87 6.37
N GLN A 140 -0.87 -10.67 5.85
CA GLN A 140 -2.32 -10.50 6.07
C GLN A 140 -2.70 -10.85 7.52
N MET A 141 -2.20 -11.96 8.05
CA MET A 141 -2.36 -12.36 9.46
C MET A 141 -1.87 -11.26 10.39
N LEU A 142 -0.72 -10.64 10.09
CA LEU A 142 -0.16 -9.56 10.89
C LEU A 142 -1.12 -8.37 10.99
N LYS A 143 -1.65 -7.90 9.86
CA LYS A 143 -2.58 -6.78 9.84
C LYS A 143 -3.88 -7.10 10.57
N ALA A 144 -4.42 -8.31 10.41
CA ALA A 144 -5.59 -8.77 11.13
C ALA A 144 -5.35 -8.91 12.64
N THR A 145 -4.12 -9.22 13.06
CA THR A 145 -3.76 -9.33 14.48
C THR A 145 -3.59 -7.96 15.14
N ILE A 146 -2.92 -7.02 14.46
CA ILE A 146 -2.64 -5.72 15.05
C ILE A 146 -3.83 -4.74 14.96
N TRP A 147 -4.74 -4.94 13.99
CA TRP A 147 -5.93 -4.11 13.77
C TRP A 147 -7.21 -4.95 13.62
N PRO A 148 -7.58 -5.79 14.62
CA PRO A 148 -8.69 -6.74 14.48
C PRO A 148 -10.03 -6.07 14.23
N ASP A 149 -10.25 -4.88 14.80
CA ASP A 149 -11.52 -4.14 14.75
C ASP A 149 -11.49 -2.97 13.73
N HIS A 150 -10.48 -2.93 12.86
CA HIS A 150 -10.31 -1.83 11.90
C HIS A 150 -10.21 -2.34 10.46
N ALA A 151 -10.66 -1.53 9.50
CA ALA A 151 -10.61 -1.90 8.08
C ALA A 151 -9.19 -2.16 7.56
N LEU A 152 -8.15 -1.54 8.14
CA LEU A 152 -6.74 -1.82 7.83
C LEU A 152 -6.34 -3.27 8.12
N GLY A 153 -7.02 -3.95 9.03
CA GLY A 153 -6.79 -5.36 9.34
C GLY A 153 -7.47 -6.33 8.36
N ARG A 154 -8.43 -5.85 7.55
CA ARG A 154 -9.14 -6.69 6.58
C ARG A 154 -8.28 -6.98 5.36
N THR A 155 -8.53 -8.12 4.70
CA THR A 155 -7.95 -8.40 3.38
C THR A 155 -8.62 -7.54 2.32
N ILE A 156 -7.86 -7.10 1.31
CA ILE A 156 -8.42 -6.30 0.20
C ILE A 156 -9.38 -7.16 -0.64
N CYS A 157 -9.02 -8.41 -0.89
CA CYS A 157 -9.85 -9.35 -1.64
C CYS A 157 -11.13 -9.76 -0.91
N GLY A 158 -11.27 -9.43 0.39
CA GLY A 158 -12.42 -9.80 1.21
C GLY A 158 -12.37 -11.25 1.67
N GLN A 159 -13.56 -11.81 1.95
CA GLN A 159 -13.75 -13.19 2.37
C GLN A 159 -14.58 -13.95 1.33
N PRO A 160 -14.33 -15.25 1.08
CA PRO A 160 -15.05 -16.03 0.08
C PRO A 160 -16.56 -15.90 0.17
N ASP A 161 -17.13 -16.05 1.38
CA ASP A 161 -18.57 -15.98 1.60
C ASP A 161 -19.14 -14.59 1.30
N SER A 162 -18.42 -13.51 1.65
CA SER A 162 -18.87 -12.14 1.37
C SER A 162 -18.80 -11.81 -0.12
N ILE A 163 -17.77 -12.30 -0.82
CA ILE A 163 -17.65 -12.13 -2.28
C ILE A 163 -18.79 -12.86 -3.01
N LEU A 164 -19.07 -14.12 -2.64
CA LEU A 164 -20.16 -14.90 -3.25
C LEU A 164 -21.56 -14.32 -2.95
N ALA A 165 -21.73 -13.70 -1.78
CA ALA A 165 -22.98 -13.09 -1.38
C ALA A 165 -23.19 -11.68 -1.97
N ALA A 166 -22.16 -11.05 -2.55
CA ALA A 166 -22.26 -9.73 -3.13
C ALA A 166 -23.09 -9.75 -4.42
N THR A 167 -24.03 -8.83 -4.53
CA THR A 167 -24.93 -8.74 -5.68
C THR A 167 -24.55 -7.60 -6.62
N ARG A 168 -25.11 -7.62 -7.83
CA ARG A 168 -25.00 -6.50 -8.76
C ARG A 168 -25.47 -5.17 -8.15
N ASP A 169 -26.55 -5.23 -7.37
CA ASP A 169 -27.11 -4.05 -6.73
C ASP A 169 -26.17 -3.50 -5.65
N ASP A 170 -25.47 -4.37 -4.90
CA ASP A 170 -24.43 -3.94 -3.95
C ASP A 170 -23.31 -3.14 -4.67
N VAL A 171 -22.83 -3.63 -5.82
CA VAL A 171 -21.82 -2.93 -6.64
C VAL A 171 -22.34 -1.59 -7.15
N LEU A 172 -23.56 -1.55 -7.70
CA LEU A 172 -24.14 -0.30 -8.21
C LEU A 172 -24.40 0.74 -7.11
N VAL A 173 -24.84 0.29 -5.93
CA VAL A 173 -25.00 1.15 -4.74
C VAL A 173 -23.64 1.68 -4.29
N PHE A 174 -22.61 0.83 -4.26
CA PHE A 174 -21.26 1.24 -3.90
C PHE A 174 -20.70 2.28 -4.87
N LEU A 175 -20.83 2.06 -6.18
CA LEU A 175 -20.46 3.03 -7.22
C LEU A 175 -21.19 4.37 -7.04
N GLY A 176 -22.52 4.33 -6.94
CA GLY A 176 -23.33 5.55 -6.82
C GLY A 176 -23.03 6.35 -5.53
N ARG A 177 -22.58 5.68 -4.47
CA ARG A 177 -22.28 6.31 -3.19
C ARG A 177 -20.87 6.88 -3.10
N HIS A 178 -19.88 6.21 -3.69
CA HIS A 178 -18.47 6.50 -3.44
C HIS A 178 -17.74 7.09 -4.65
N TYR A 179 -18.23 6.85 -5.89
CA TYR A 179 -17.57 7.34 -7.10
C TYR A 179 -18.13 8.71 -7.50
N THR A 180 -17.81 9.71 -6.71
CA THR A 180 -18.30 11.08 -6.87
C THR A 180 -17.13 12.05 -7.12
N PRO A 181 -17.34 13.18 -7.82
CA PRO A 181 -16.26 14.10 -8.20
C PRO A 181 -15.41 14.58 -7.03
N ASP A 182 -16.02 14.83 -5.87
CA ASP A 182 -15.35 15.30 -4.66
C ASP A 182 -14.41 14.27 -4.03
N ARG A 183 -14.60 12.97 -4.35
CA ARG A 183 -13.74 11.86 -3.92
C ARG A 183 -12.79 11.34 -5.01
N MET A 184 -12.76 12.02 -6.15
CA MET A 184 -11.96 11.55 -7.27
C MET A 184 -10.86 12.53 -7.66
N ILE A 185 -9.78 11.97 -8.18
CA ILE A 185 -8.61 12.70 -8.68
C ILE A 185 -8.17 12.04 -9.98
N LEU A 186 -8.15 12.80 -11.07
CA LEU A 186 -7.54 12.38 -12.32
C LEU A 186 -6.13 12.95 -12.39
N ALA A 187 -5.13 12.13 -12.74
CA ALA A 187 -3.77 12.57 -13.00
C ALA A 187 -3.30 12.12 -14.37
N ALA A 188 -2.53 12.98 -15.04
CA ALA A 188 -1.83 12.66 -16.28
C ALA A 188 -0.37 13.10 -16.18
N ALA A 189 0.57 12.19 -16.46
CA ALA A 189 2.00 12.47 -16.43
C ALA A 189 2.72 11.92 -17.66
N GLY A 190 3.65 12.69 -18.22
CA GLY A 190 4.44 12.26 -19.37
C GLY A 190 4.29 13.16 -20.59
N ALA A 191 4.09 12.56 -21.76
CA ALA A 191 3.88 13.29 -23.02
C ALA A 191 2.44 13.84 -23.08
N VAL A 192 2.14 14.82 -22.24
CA VAL A 192 0.83 15.45 -22.09
C VAL A 192 0.96 16.97 -22.21
N ASP A 193 0.06 17.58 -22.96
CA ASP A 193 -0.14 19.03 -22.98
C ASP A 193 -1.33 19.38 -22.07
N PRO A 194 -1.12 20.09 -20.96
CA PRO A 194 -2.18 20.43 -20.02
C PRO A 194 -3.34 21.20 -20.64
N ASP A 195 -3.05 22.12 -21.58
CA ASP A 195 -4.06 22.97 -22.21
C ASP A 195 -4.97 22.17 -23.15
N LEU A 196 -4.47 21.09 -23.74
CA LEU A 196 -5.24 20.16 -24.56
C LEU A 196 -5.93 19.09 -23.73
N PHE A 197 -5.28 18.61 -22.66
CA PHE A 197 -5.79 17.53 -21.84
C PHE A 197 -7.01 17.94 -20.99
N LEU A 198 -6.99 19.16 -20.44
CA LEU A 198 -8.05 19.61 -19.53
C LEU A 198 -9.44 19.64 -20.17
N PRO A 199 -9.65 20.21 -21.39
CA PRO A 199 -10.94 20.11 -22.09
C PRO A 199 -11.37 18.68 -22.39
N GLN A 200 -10.42 17.80 -22.75
CA GLN A 200 -10.72 16.39 -23.00
C GLN A 200 -11.18 15.67 -21.73
N ALA A 201 -10.55 15.98 -20.58
CA ALA A 201 -10.98 15.45 -19.29
C ALA A 201 -12.38 15.95 -18.90
N GLU A 202 -12.69 17.21 -19.18
CA GLU A 202 -14.05 17.76 -18.98
C GLU A 202 -15.08 17.02 -19.84
N ASP A 203 -14.80 16.80 -21.12
CA ASP A 203 -15.68 16.05 -22.02
C ASP A 203 -15.85 14.58 -21.61
N ALA A 204 -14.77 13.93 -21.12
CA ALA A 204 -14.85 12.54 -20.69
C ALA A 204 -15.65 12.35 -19.39
N PHE A 205 -15.61 13.32 -18.48
CA PHE A 205 -16.19 13.20 -17.13
C PHE A 205 -17.35 14.18 -16.84
N TRP A 206 -17.90 14.88 -17.84
CA TRP A 206 -18.94 15.88 -17.62
C TRP A 206 -20.21 15.32 -16.95
N ARG A 207 -20.52 14.01 -17.15
CA ARG A 207 -21.67 13.34 -16.52
C ARG A 207 -21.43 12.92 -15.09
N LEU A 208 -20.16 12.92 -14.65
CA LEU A 208 -19.83 12.57 -13.29
C LEU A 208 -20.46 13.58 -12.34
N SER A 209 -21.27 13.12 -11.42
CA SER A 209 -22.06 13.97 -10.52
C SER A 209 -22.21 13.30 -9.15
N GLY A 210 -22.77 14.05 -8.21
CA GLY A 210 -22.95 13.57 -6.85
C GLY A 210 -21.96 14.20 -5.89
N HIS A 211 -22.17 13.94 -4.60
CA HIS A 211 -21.34 14.41 -3.50
C HIS A 211 -21.41 13.40 -2.37
N ALA A 212 -20.30 12.79 -2.07
CA ALA A 212 -20.20 11.78 -1.00
C ALA A 212 -19.84 12.40 0.37
N GLY A 213 -19.37 13.63 0.39
CA GLY A 213 -18.89 14.31 1.59
C GLY A 213 -17.50 13.85 2.01
N THR A 214 -17.03 14.45 3.09
CA THR A 214 -15.70 14.14 3.65
C THR A 214 -15.70 12.75 4.26
N ARG A 215 -14.69 11.95 3.93
CA ARG A 215 -14.42 10.67 4.59
C ARG A 215 -14.10 10.91 6.07
N LEU A 216 -14.79 10.22 6.95
CA LEU A 216 -14.49 10.25 8.38
C LEU A 216 -13.28 9.34 8.66
N SER A 217 -12.29 9.88 9.39
CA SER A 217 -11.22 9.07 9.94
C SER A 217 -11.77 8.21 11.08
N VAL A 218 -11.44 6.94 11.07
CA VAL A 218 -11.79 6.01 12.14
C VAL A 218 -10.55 5.83 13.02
N PRO A 219 -10.63 6.05 14.35
CA PRO A 219 -9.49 5.82 15.22
C PRO A 219 -8.98 4.39 15.10
N CYS A 220 -7.68 4.26 14.86
CA CYS A 220 -7.01 2.98 14.71
C CYS A 220 -6.15 2.72 15.94
N HIS A 221 -6.54 1.72 16.74
CA HIS A 221 -5.84 1.35 17.96
C HIS A 221 -5.11 0.01 17.72
N PRO A 222 -3.77 0.04 17.65
CA PRO A 222 -2.99 -1.18 17.47
C PRO A 222 -3.08 -2.07 18.73
N GLN A 223 -3.17 -3.38 18.52
CA GLN A 223 -3.18 -4.37 19.59
C GLN A 223 -1.93 -5.23 19.47
N SER A 224 -1.32 -5.57 20.60
CA SER A 224 -0.29 -6.59 20.63
C SER A 224 -0.91 -7.97 20.43
N GLY A 225 -0.18 -8.90 19.81
CA GLY A 225 -0.71 -10.24 19.64
C GLY A 225 0.25 -11.19 18.96
N CYS A 226 -0.05 -12.48 19.14
CA CYS A 226 0.66 -13.58 18.49
C CYS A 226 -0.36 -14.46 17.75
N ARG A 227 -0.12 -14.72 16.47
CA ARG A 227 -0.89 -15.69 15.71
C ARG A 227 0.04 -16.58 14.89
N ILE A 228 0.01 -17.87 15.22
CA ILE A 228 0.80 -18.88 14.54
C ILE A 228 -0.15 -19.91 13.92
N GLU A 229 0.06 -20.19 12.65
CA GLU A 229 -0.69 -21.19 11.92
C GLU A 229 0.23 -22.25 11.34
N THR A 230 -0.28 -23.45 11.15
CA THR A 230 0.45 -24.51 10.46
C THR A 230 0.10 -24.47 8.96
N ALA A 231 1.13 -24.76 8.14
CA ALA A 231 0.97 -24.90 6.70
C ALA A 231 1.89 -26.01 6.17
N ASP A 232 1.65 -26.43 4.93
CA ASP A 232 2.55 -27.35 4.23
C ASP A 232 3.75 -26.58 3.67
N VAL A 233 4.65 -26.21 4.57
CA VAL A 233 5.86 -25.44 4.30
C VAL A 233 7.07 -26.12 4.93
N SER A 234 8.25 -25.93 4.34
CA SER A 234 9.52 -26.48 4.85
C SER A 234 10.25 -25.53 5.80
N GLN A 235 9.87 -24.24 5.79
CA GLN A 235 10.47 -23.19 6.61
C GLN A 235 9.41 -22.53 7.49
N ALA A 236 9.84 -21.82 8.52
CA ALA A 236 9.00 -20.90 9.27
C ALA A 236 9.05 -19.52 8.57
N TYR A 237 7.91 -19.06 8.08
CA TYR A 237 7.73 -17.70 7.58
C TYR A 237 7.17 -16.85 8.71
N PHE A 238 7.68 -15.65 8.88
CA PHE A 238 7.25 -14.78 9.97
C PHE A 238 7.11 -13.33 9.52
N ALA A 239 6.27 -12.60 10.25
CA ALA A 239 6.19 -11.15 10.16
C ALA A 239 6.02 -10.56 11.57
N ILE A 240 6.76 -9.47 11.81
CA ILE A 240 6.71 -8.66 13.01
C ILE A 240 6.15 -7.31 12.60
N GLY A 241 5.16 -6.80 13.32
CA GLY A 241 4.60 -5.47 13.11
C GLY A 241 4.78 -4.59 14.33
N LEU A 242 5.35 -3.43 14.12
CA LEU A 242 5.44 -2.37 15.13
C LEU A 242 4.61 -1.19 14.66
N PRO A 243 3.70 -0.64 15.49
CA PRO A 243 3.00 0.59 15.17
C PRO A 243 3.98 1.70 14.79
N ALA A 244 3.71 2.36 13.68
CA ALA A 244 4.54 3.44 13.15
C ALA A 244 3.69 4.64 12.75
N GLY A 245 4.32 5.69 12.26
CA GLY A 245 3.67 6.93 11.87
C GLY A 245 2.74 6.78 10.65
N ARG A 246 1.73 7.65 10.56
CA ARG A 246 0.86 7.79 9.40
C ARG A 246 1.62 8.38 8.22
N TYR A 247 1.06 8.26 7.03
CA TYR A 247 1.66 8.80 5.81
C TYR A 247 1.94 10.31 5.86
N THR A 248 1.14 11.07 6.61
CA THR A 248 1.23 12.53 6.75
C THR A 248 2.05 13.02 7.92
N ASP A 249 2.56 12.13 8.77
CA ASP A 249 3.32 12.52 9.96
C ASP A 249 4.65 13.20 9.59
N SER A 250 5.07 14.18 10.39
CA SER A 250 6.29 14.96 10.14
C SER A 250 7.56 14.12 10.19
N GLU A 251 7.56 13.06 10.99
CA GLU A 251 8.68 12.14 11.21
C GLU A 251 8.85 11.10 10.10
N ARG A 252 7.97 11.08 9.07
CA ARG A 252 7.99 10.06 8.01
C ARG A 252 9.34 9.90 7.30
N TYR A 253 10.07 11.01 7.10
CA TYR A 253 11.37 10.94 6.43
C TYR A 253 12.43 10.30 7.33
N ALA A 254 12.42 10.59 8.62
CA ALA A 254 13.26 9.91 9.60
C ALA A 254 12.92 8.41 9.65
N LEU A 255 11.62 8.06 9.62
CA LEU A 255 11.17 6.67 9.59
C LEU A 255 11.61 5.93 8.31
N PHE A 256 11.56 6.56 7.13
CA PHE A 256 12.05 5.96 5.89
C PHE A 256 13.57 5.75 5.92
N VAL A 257 14.32 6.72 6.45
CA VAL A 257 15.78 6.60 6.62
C VAL A 257 16.11 5.48 7.61
N LEU A 258 15.44 5.43 8.77
CA LEU A 258 15.61 4.38 9.75
C LEU A 258 15.30 2.99 9.15
N ASN A 259 14.20 2.87 8.41
CA ASN A 259 13.84 1.62 7.73
C ASN A 259 14.92 1.17 6.73
N SER A 260 15.48 2.10 5.94
CA SER A 260 16.56 1.79 5.01
C SER A 260 17.80 1.22 5.72
N ILE A 261 18.15 1.76 6.90
CA ILE A 261 19.24 1.27 7.74
C ILE A 261 18.89 -0.09 8.37
N LEU A 262 17.68 -0.24 8.89
CA LEU A 262 17.27 -1.44 9.63
C LEU A 262 17.17 -2.68 8.75
N GLY A 263 16.37 -2.65 7.69
CA GLY A 263 16.08 -3.83 6.85
C GLY A 263 15.64 -3.48 5.42
N GLY A 264 15.64 -2.21 5.03
CA GLY A 264 15.14 -1.75 3.71
C GLY A 264 16.20 -1.72 2.61
N SER A 265 17.42 -2.22 2.84
CA SER A 265 18.51 -2.22 1.87
C SER A 265 19.36 -3.48 1.96
N LEU A 266 20.13 -3.77 0.90
CA LEU A 266 21.07 -4.91 0.88
C LEU A 266 22.18 -4.80 1.93
N GLY A 267 22.56 -3.60 2.33
CA GLY A 267 23.55 -3.34 3.38
C GLY A 267 22.92 -3.08 4.75
N SER A 268 21.63 -3.38 4.95
CA SER A 268 20.92 -3.12 6.19
C SER A 268 21.37 -4.00 7.35
N ARG A 269 21.18 -3.49 8.57
CA ARG A 269 21.61 -4.17 9.81
C ARG A 269 21.06 -5.57 9.96
N LEU A 270 19.75 -5.75 9.72
CA LEU A 270 19.10 -7.06 9.84
C LEU A 270 19.68 -8.06 8.84
N LEU A 271 19.91 -7.62 7.60
CA LEU A 271 20.45 -8.52 6.59
C LEU A 271 21.88 -8.92 6.90
N GLN A 272 22.72 -7.98 7.32
CA GLN A 272 24.11 -8.26 7.74
C GLN A 272 24.14 -9.21 8.95
N THR A 273 23.43 -8.88 10.03
CA THR A 273 23.47 -9.64 11.27
C THR A 273 22.89 -11.05 11.13
N LEU A 274 21.71 -11.15 10.47
CA LEU A 274 20.95 -12.41 10.46
C LEU A 274 21.28 -13.31 9.27
N ARG A 275 21.66 -12.76 8.13
CA ARG A 275 22.05 -13.54 6.95
C ARG A 275 23.56 -13.70 6.85
N ASP A 276 24.31 -12.59 6.83
CA ASP A 276 25.72 -12.61 6.45
C ASP A 276 26.61 -13.08 7.61
N ASP A 277 26.37 -12.62 8.83
CA ASP A 277 27.20 -12.98 10.01
C ASP A 277 26.79 -14.31 10.64
N THR A 278 25.46 -14.58 10.74
CA THR A 278 24.98 -15.76 11.49
C THR A 278 24.40 -16.87 10.63
N GLY A 279 24.02 -16.57 9.38
CA GLY A 279 23.39 -17.55 8.48
C GLY A 279 22.06 -18.11 9.00
N LEU A 280 21.34 -17.35 9.82
CA LEU A 280 20.07 -17.78 10.41
C LEU A 280 18.90 -17.65 9.45
N VAL A 281 18.95 -16.70 8.52
CA VAL A 281 17.93 -16.45 7.51
C VAL A 281 18.54 -16.46 6.11
N TYR A 282 17.74 -16.81 5.10
CA TYR A 282 18.11 -16.60 3.70
C TYR A 282 17.82 -15.17 3.27
N ASP A 283 16.66 -14.67 3.68
CA ASP A 283 16.21 -13.32 3.37
C ASP A 283 15.43 -12.75 4.56
N ILE A 284 15.64 -11.47 4.83
CA ILE A 284 14.90 -10.67 5.79
C ILE A 284 14.84 -9.23 5.31
N SER A 285 13.69 -8.61 5.44
CA SER A 285 13.49 -7.23 5.04
C SER A 285 12.63 -6.47 6.04
N SER A 286 12.72 -5.16 6.01
CA SER A 286 11.77 -4.27 6.69
C SER A 286 11.15 -3.28 5.72
N GLU A 287 9.88 -2.97 5.95
CA GLU A 287 9.09 -2.04 5.14
C GLU A 287 8.22 -1.15 6.02
N VAL A 288 8.03 0.10 5.59
CA VAL A 288 7.09 1.02 6.22
C VAL A 288 5.78 0.99 5.44
N HIS A 289 4.73 0.47 6.07
CA HIS A 289 3.37 0.54 5.56
C HIS A 289 2.67 1.73 6.19
N ALA A 290 2.63 2.86 5.49
CA ALA A 290 1.98 4.08 5.98
C ALA A 290 0.63 4.29 5.28
N TYR A 291 -0.41 4.52 6.08
CA TYR A 291 -1.78 4.74 5.65
C TYR A 291 -2.27 6.11 6.14
N ARG A 292 -3.51 6.46 5.80
CA ARG A 292 -4.15 7.70 6.25
C ARG A 292 -4.31 7.76 7.78
N ASP A 293 -4.77 6.66 8.37
CA ASP A 293 -5.17 6.61 9.77
C ASP A 293 -4.12 6.00 10.69
N ALA A 294 -3.20 5.18 10.17
CA ALA A 294 -2.15 4.49 10.94
C ALA A 294 -0.95 4.12 10.07
N GLY A 295 0.08 3.55 10.67
CA GLY A 295 1.21 2.94 9.97
C GLY A 295 1.82 1.78 10.73
N LEU A 296 2.60 0.99 10.03
CA LEU A 296 3.36 -0.14 10.54
C LEU A 296 4.79 -0.12 9.99
N LEU A 297 5.75 -0.38 10.87
CA LEU A 297 7.04 -0.92 10.48
C LEU A 297 6.90 -2.44 10.49
N VAL A 298 6.99 -3.06 9.34
CA VAL A 298 6.88 -4.51 9.17
C VAL A 298 8.26 -5.09 8.94
N ILE A 299 8.64 -6.11 9.69
CA ILE A 299 9.85 -6.90 9.48
C ILE A 299 9.40 -8.31 9.15
N GLN A 300 9.85 -8.85 8.03
CA GLN A 300 9.43 -10.16 7.55
C GLN A 300 10.59 -10.97 7.01
N GLY A 301 10.49 -12.30 7.10
CA GLY A 301 11.52 -13.19 6.62
C GLY A 301 11.14 -14.66 6.74
N ALA A 302 12.09 -15.52 6.40
CA ALA A 302 11.95 -16.96 6.51
C ALA A 302 13.22 -17.60 7.14
N THR A 303 13.00 -18.61 7.99
CA THR A 303 14.08 -19.31 8.69
C THR A 303 13.75 -20.79 8.91
N ALA A 304 14.71 -21.57 9.39
CA ALA A 304 14.42 -22.92 9.86
C ALA A 304 13.49 -22.86 11.10
N PRO A 305 12.53 -23.80 11.24
CA PRO A 305 11.56 -23.74 12.34
C PRO A 305 12.15 -23.67 13.73
N ASP A 306 13.24 -24.39 13.98
CA ASP A 306 13.99 -24.42 15.25
C ASP A 306 14.79 -23.13 15.52
N ARG A 307 14.91 -22.25 14.54
CA ARG A 307 15.63 -20.98 14.63
C ARG A 307 14.72 -19.75 14.71
N LEU A 308 13.40 -19.94 14.66
CA LEU A 308 12.46 -18.83 14.63
C LEU A 308 12.60 -17.92 15.86
N LEU A 309 12.58 -18.46 17.07
CA LEU A 309 12.72 -17.66 18.29
C LEU A 309 14.09 -16.96 18.42
N PRO A 310 15.22 -17.60 18.14
CA PRO A 310 16.51 -16.92 18.02
C PRO A 310 16.51 -15.75 17.03
N VAL A 311 15.89 -15.91 15.85
CA VAL A 311 15.78 -14.85 14.84
C VAL A 311 14.94 -13.68 15.37
N LEU A 312 13.76 -13.94 15.93
CA LEU A 312 12.90 -12.91 16.53
C LEU A 312 13.65 -12.15 17.64
N SER A 313 14.39 -12.87 18.49
CA SER A 313 15.18 -12.28 19.55
C SER A 313 16.28 -11.35 19.03
N LEU A 314 17.00 -11.76 17.98
CA LEU A 314 18.04 -10.92 17.37
C LEU A 314 17.47 -9.69 16.69
N VAL A 315 16.31 -9.80 15.99
CA VAL A 315 15.63 -8.63 15.42
C VAL A 315 15.32 -7.60 16.50
N MET A 316 14.78 -8.04 17.64
CA MET A 316 14.46 -7.14 18.74
C MET A 316 15.69 -6.56 19.42
N GLN A 317 16.76 -7.36 19.55
CA GLN A 317 18.05 -6.87 20.07
C GLN A 317 18.63 -5.77 19.19
N GLU A 318 18.55 -5.87 17.86
CA GLU A 318 18.99 -4.80 16.96
C GLU A 318 18.22 -3.51 17.19
N ILE A 319 16.89 -3.58 17.39
CA ILE A 319 16.05 -2.41 17.66
C ILE A 319 16.43 -1.79 19.02
N VAL A 320 16.55 -2.58 20.06
CA VAL A 320 16.91 -2.10 21.41
C VAL A 320 18.33 -1.55 21.45
N ALA A 321 19.27 -2.17 20.75
CA ALA A 321 20.67 -1.76 20.69
C ALA A 321 20.87 -0.38 20.02
N MET A 322 19.95 0.02 19.14
CA MET A 322 19.93 1.39 18.61
C MET A 322 19.52 2.40 19.68
N ALA A 323 18.61 2.04 20.58
CA ALA A 323 18.10 2.93 21.62
C ALA A 323 19.02 3.04 22.84
N ASP A 324 19.57 1.92 23.31
CA ASP A 324 20.43 1.88 24.51
C ASP A 324 21.89 2.29 24.23
N GLY A 325 22.21 2.56 22.97
CA GLY A 325 23.55 3.00 22.55
C GLY A 325 24.60 1.90 22.53
N SER A 326 24.24 0.63 22.71
CA SER A 326 25.19 -0.49 22.58
C SER A 326 25.60 -0.73 21.12
N ARG A 327 24.74 -0.38 20.17
CA ARG A 327 25.03 -0.32 18.73
C ARG A 327 24.38 0.94 18.11
N PRO A 328 24.92 2.12 18.40
CA PRO A 328 24.33 3.39 17.94
C PRO A 328 24.32 3.48 16.42
N LEU A 329 23.42 4.29 15.88
CA LEU A 329 23.42 4.67 14.48
C LEU A 329 24.63 5.57 14.20
N ASP A 330 25.23 5.42 13.02
CA ASP A 330 26.40 6.19 12.64
C ASP A 330 26.20 7.03 11.37
N ASP A 331 27.16 7.94 11.11
CA ASP A 331 27.12 8.86 9.97
C ASP A 331 27.22 8.14 8.61
N GLU A 332 27.88 7.00 8.53
CA GLU A 332 28.03 6.21 7.30
C GLU A 332 26.70 5.58 6.90
N GLU A 333 26.02 4.95 7.85
CA GLU A 333 24.66 4.39 7.67
C GLU A 333 23.67 5.48 7.26
N LEU A 334 23.66 6.60 7.98
CA LEU A 334 22.80 7.75 7.66
C LEU A 334 23.05 8.29 6.27
N CYS A 335 24.32 8.49 5.91
CA CYS A 335 24.70 9.02 4.61
C CYS A 335 24.31 8.07 3.48
N THR A 336 24.53 6.77 3.67
CA THR A 336 24.18 5.70 2.71
C THR A 336 22.68 5.61 2.51
N ALA A 337 21.88 5.56 3.59
CA ALA A 337 20.43 5.50 3.53
C ALA A 337 19.83 6.74 2.82
N ARG A 338 20.30 7.94 3.13
CA ARG A 338 19.88 9.17 2.45
C ARG A 338 20.16 9.11 0.95
N ARG A 339 21.38 8.73 0.54
CA ARG A 339 21.75 8.60 -0.88
C ARG A 339 20.89 7.60 -1.61
N GLN A 340 20.62 6.45 -0.98
CA GLN A 340 19.76 5.41 -1.55
C GLN A 340 18.34 5.93 -1.79
N LEU A 341 17.71 6.52 -0.77
CA LEU A 341 16.35 7.05 -0.88
C LEU A 341 16.24 8.19 -1.88
N GLN A 342 17.22 9.10 -1.89
CA GLN A 342 17.30 10.18 -2.90
C GLN A 342 17.46 9.62 -4.31
N GLY A 343 18.34 8.62 -4.49
CA GLY A 343 18.53 7.95 -5.78
C GLY A 343 17.28 7.26 -6.27
N GLN A 344 16.59 6.49 -5.41
CA GLN A 344 15.31 5.85 -5.73
C GLN A 344 14.25 6.88 -6.16
N HIS A 345 14.17 8.01 -5.45
CA HIS A 345 13.19 9.06 -5.76
C HIS A 345 13.51 9.75 -7.10
N LEU A 346 14.78 10.02 -7.40
CA LEU A 346 15.20 10.58 -8.68
C LEU A 346 14.92 9.62 -9.84
N LEU A 347 15.28 8.35 -9.72
CA LEU A 347 14.99 7.34 -10.74
C LEU A 347 13.48 7.16 -10.97
N ALA A 348 12.67 7.18 -9.90
CA ALA A 348 11.21 7.12 -10.02
C ALA A 348 10.64 8.34 -10.76
N SER A 349 11.29 9.50 -10.70
CA SER A 349 10.84 10.71 -11.40
C SER A 349 11.00 10.65 -12.94
N GLU A 350 11.73 9.68 -13.46
CA GLU A 350 11.88 9.42 -14.90
C GLU A 350 10.76 8.52 -15.46
N SER A 351 10.02 7.84 -14.60
CA SER A 351 8.90 6.96 -14.99
C SER A 351 7.59 7.76 -15.00
N THR A 352 6.91 7.81 -16.13
CA THR A 352 5.59 8.48 -16.24
C THR A 352 4.57 7.87 -15.28
N HIS A 353 4.58 6.55 -15.12
CA HIS A 353 3.72 5.85 -14.17
C HIS A 353 4.02 6.25 -12.70
N SER A 354 5.29 6.32 -12.31
CA SER A 354 5.68 6.72 -10.95
C SER A 354 5.37 8.19 -10.67
N VAL A 355 5.51 9.07 -11.66
CA VAL A 355 5.11 10.48 -11.56
C VAL A 355 3.61 10.59 -11.38
N MET A 356 2.81 9.90 -12.20
CA MET A 356 1.35 9.86 -12.10
C MET A 356 0.90 9.35 -10.72
N SER A 357 1.45 8.24 -10.24
CA SER A 357 1.15 7.67 -8.93
C SER A 357 1.50 8.64 -7.79
N ARG A 358 2.63 9.34 -7.89
CA ARG A 358 3.04 10.38 -6.94
C ARG A 358 2.05 11.54 -6.91
N LEU A 359 1.60 12.02 -8.08
CA LEU A 359 0.60 13.10 -8.16
C LEU A 359 -0.68 12.72 -7.41
N LEU A 360 -1.18 11.51 -7.63
CA LEU A 360 -2.38 11.00 -6.99
C LEU A 360 -2.21 10.85 -5.48
N THR A 361 -1.14 10.17 -5.04
CA THR A 361 -0.90 9.91 -3.63
C THR A 361 -0.64 11.20 -2.84
N GLN A 362 0.14 12.13 -3.39
CA GLN A 362 0.36 13.42 -2.75
C GLN A 362 -0.92 14.23 -2.63
N GLN A 363 -1.75 14.22 -3.65
CA GLN A 363 -3.02 14.94 -3.61
C GLN A 363 -3.99 14.34 -2.59
N VAL A 364 -4.08 13.01 -2.50
CA VAL A 364 -5.01 12.35 -1.56
C VAL A 364 -4.57 12.48 -0.11
N TYR A 365 -3.24 12.42 0.16
CA TYR A 365 -2.75 12.48 1.54
C TYR A 365 -2.46 13.89 2.03
N PHE A 366 -1.92 14.76 1.18
CA PHE A 366 -1.48 16.11 1.60
C PHE A 366 -2.38 17.24 1.07
N GLY A 367 -3.26 16.96 0.11
CA GLY A 367 -4.03 17.99 -0.59
C GLY A 367 -3.17 18.95 -1.42
N ARG A 368 -1.88 18.70 -1.55
CA ARG A 368 -0.91 19.48 -2.31
C ARG A 368 0.16 18.61 -2.94
N GLN A 369 0.84 19.17 -3.93
CA GLN A 369 2.01 18.54 -4.52
C GLN A 369 3.27 18.94 -3.75
N LEU A 370 4.15 17.96 -3.51
CA LEU A 370 5.46 18.15 -2.90
C LEU A 370 6.51 18.20 -4.04
N PRO A 371 7.18 19.34 -4.25
CA PRO A 371 8.27 19.41 -5.22
C PRO A 371 9.37 18.39 -4.91
N VAL A 372 10.00 17.84 -5.94
CA VAL A 372 11.09 16.87 -5.77
C VAL A 372 12.20 17.43 -4.86
N ASP A 373 12.56 18.69 -5.04
CA ASP A 373 13.58 19.37 -4.20
C ASP A 373 13.17 19.47 -2.72
N GLU A 374 11.84 19.62 -2.42
CA GLU A 374 11.34 19.60 -1.04
C GLU A 374 11.52 18.24 -0.40
N ILE A 375 11.25 17.16 -1.16
CA ILE A 375 11.41 15.78 -0.69
C ILE A 375 12.90 15.46 -0.46
N LEU A 376 13.75 15.75 -1.47
CA LEU A 376 15.19 15.54 -1.37
C LEU A 376 15.81 16.35 -0.22
N GLY A 377 15.38 17.61 -0.08
CA GLY A 377 15.81 18.47 1.02
C GLY A 377 15.35 17.97 2.39
N SER A 378 14.15 17.37 2.47
CA SER A 378 13.64 16.79 3.71
C SER A 378 14.42 15.54 4.11
N LEU A 379 14.75 14.65 3.16
CA LEU A 379 15.63 13.52 3.40
C LEU A 379 17.03 13.95 3.86
N GLN A 380 17.59 15.02 3.23
CA GLN A 380 18.91 15.54 3.58
C GLN A 380 18.97 16.14 4.99
N LYS A 381 17.88 16.66 5.51
CA LYS A 381 17.80 17.29 6.83
C LYS A 381 17.71 16.29 7.98
N VAL A 382 17.34 15.03 7.74
CA VAL A 382 17.26 14.00 8.79
C VAL A 382 18.63 13.86 9.46
N THR A 383 18.76 13.99 10.76
CA THR A 383 19.97 13.87 11.54
C THR A 383 20.05 12.56 12.31
N LEU A 384 21.22 12.23 12.87
CA LEU A 384 21.34 11.10 13.82
C LEU A 384 20.47 11.33 15.07
N ASP A 385 20.38 12.57 15.53
CA ASP A 385 19.52 12.93 16.67
C ASP A 385 18.03 12.70 16.35
N ASP A 386 17.57 13.00 15.13
CA ASP A 386 16.21 12.71 14.69
C ASP A 386 15.94 11.20 14.68
N LEU A 387 16.90 10.40 14.21
CA LEU A 387 16.78 8.93 14.19
C LEU A 387 16.80 8.35 15.60
N ALA A 388 17.72 8.78 16.45
CA ALA A 388 17.81 8.36 17.84
C ALA A 388 16.52 8.71 18.59
N GLY A 389 16.04 9.95 18.46
CA GLY A 389 14.78 10.39 19.03
C GLY A 389 13.59 9.59 18.55
N LEU A 390 13.53 9.24 17.24
CA LEU A 390 12.46 8.40 16.69
C LEU A 390 12.50 6.98 17.28
N VAL A 391 13.68 6.38 17.38
CA VAL A 391 13.83 5.04 17.98
C VAL A 391 13.37 5.06 19.43
N GLU A 392 13.84 6.03 20.22
CA GLU A 392 13.55 6.14 21.66
C GLU A 392 12.07 6.47 21.94
N THR A 393 11.48 7.41 21.18
CA THR A 393 10.13 7.94 21.49
C THR A 393 9.00 7.23 20.74
N ARG A 394 9.31 6.47 19.68
CA ARG A 394 8.29 5.80 18.83
C ARG A 394 8.52 4.31 18.69
N ILE A 395 9.73 3.88 18.28
CA ILE A 395 9.95 2.48 17.90
C ILE A 395 10.03 1.58 19.13
N VAL A 396 10.79 1.97 20.16
CA VAL A 396 10.88 1.17 21.41
C VAL A 396 9.55 1.14 22.16
N PRO A 397 8.84 2.26 22.36
CA PRO A 397 7.49 2.21 22.95
C PRO A 397 6.50 1.37 22.13
N ALA A 398 6.64 1.32 20.79
CA ALA A 398 5.79 0.48 19.94
C ALA A 398 5.93 -1.03 20.22
N LEU A 399 7.00 -1.47 20.88
CA LEU A 399 7.17 -2.87 21.34
C LEU A 399 6.04 -3.33 22.26
N GLU A 400 5.42 -2.42 23.03
CA GLU A 400 4.25 -2.73 23.85
C GLU A 400 3.05 -3.23 23.00
N HIS A 401 2.97 -2.76 21.77
CA HIS A 401 1.91 -3.10 20.81
C HIS A 401 2.42 -3.97 19.65
N ALA A 402 3.58 -4.62 19.82
CA ALA A 402 4.13 -5.50 18.81
C ALA A 402 3.19 -6.67 18.51
N ALA A 403 3.05 -7.01 17.24
CA ALA A 403 2.38 -8.23 16.82
C ALA A 403 3.36 -9.12 16.06
N ILE A 404 3.27 -10.43 16.30
CA ILE A 404 4.09 -11.44 15.61
C ILE A 404 3.16 -12.47 14.99
N THR A 405 3.37 -12.75 13.72
CA THR A 405 2.65 -13.81 13.01
C THR A 405 3.63 -14.76 12.35
N ALA A 406 3.30 -16.04 12.31
CA ALA A 406 4.12 -17.02 11.62
C ALA A 406 3.28 -18.14 10.99
N LEU A 407 3.82 -18.66 9.88
CA LEU A 407 3.41 -19.96 9.31
C LEU A 407 4.54 -20.95 9.54
N VAL A 408 4.23 -22.06 10.19
CA VAL A 408 5.22 -23.07 10.56
C VAL A 408 4.77 -24.46 10.09
N PRO A 409 5.70 -25.41 9.87
CA PRO A 409 5.34 -26.81 9.66
C PRO A 409 4.55 -27.35 10.88
N ALA A 410 3.68 -28.32 10.67
CA ALA A 410 2.81 -28.86 11.70
C ALA A 410 3.55 -29.39 12.95
N ASN A 411 4.79 -29.87 12.79
CA ASN A 411 5.64 -30.37 13.88
C ASN A 411 6.30 -29.26 14.73
N ALA A 412 6.15 -28.00 14.36
CA ALA A 412 6.75 -26.84 15.04
C ALA A 412 5.72 -25.94 15.74
N ILE A 413 4.45 -26.34 15.84
CA ILE A 413 3.37 -25.50 16.41
C ILE A 413 3.58 -25.17 17.90
N GLN A 414 4.28 -26.02 18.63
CA GLN A 414 4.59 -25.82 20.07
C GLN A 414 5.40 -24.56 20.35
N ILE A 415 6.06 -23.95 19.35
CA ILE A 415 6.80 -22.69 19.49
C ILE A 415 5.88 -21.50 19.82
N GLU A 416 4.56 -21.65 19.62
CA GLU A 416 3.60 -20.57 19.87
C GLU A 416 3.65 -20.07 21.32
N GLN A 417 3.75 -20.96 22.29
CA GLN A 417 3.82 -20.58 23.70
C GLN A 417 5.09 -19.76 24.00
N GLU A 418 6.23 -20.17 23.45
CA GLU A 418 7.50 -19.47 23.63
C GLU A 418 7.46 -18.06 23.01
N ILE A 419 6.80 -17.89 21.86
CA ILE A 419 6.65 -16.57 21.21
C ILE A 419 5.68 -15.69 22.01
N ARG A 420 4.62 -16.24 22.61
CA ARG A 420 3.73 -15.48 23.49
C ARG A 420 4.47 -14.93 24.72
N GLU A 421 5.25 -15.78 25.38
CA GLU A 421 6.10 -15.38 26.51
C GLU A 421 7.14 -14.32 26.09
N PHE A 422 7.71 -14.47 24.91
CA PHE A 422 8.62 -13.47 24.33
C PHE A 422 7.94 -12.11 24.11
N LEU A 423 6.70 -12.08 23.59
CA LEU A 423 5.93 -10.84 23.42
C LEU A 423 5.61 -10.15 24.76
N GLU A 424 5.33 -10.91 25.83
CA GLU A 424 5.10 -10.34 27.16
C GLU A 424 6.35 -9.60 27.67
N VAL A 425 7.53 -10.17 27.43
CA VAL A 425 8.81 -9.51 27.76
C VAL A 425 9.01 -8.23 26.96
N LEU A 426 8.70 -8.25 25.64
CA LEU A 426 8.78 -7.06 24.79
C LEU A 426 7.84 -5.95 25.25
N GLY A 427 6.61 -6.30 25.64
CA GLY A 427 5.65 -5.35 26.20
C GLY A 427 6.16 -4.69 27.48
N CYS A 428 6.90 -5.39 28.31
CA CYS A 428 7.55 -4.79 29.48
C CYS A 428 8.66 -3.80 29.08
N LEU A 429 9.47 -4.11 28.07
CA LEU A 429 10.52 -3.21 27.57
C LEU A 429 9.93 -1.93 26.98
N GLY A 430 8.84 -2.02 26.22
CA GLY A 430 8.14 -0.86 25.67
C GLY A 430 7.62 0.11 26.74
N ARG A 431 7.23 -0.38 27.93
CA ARG A 431 6.74 0.44 29.04
C ARG A 431 7.84 1.12 29.86
N LEU A 432 9.05 0.61 29.77
CA LEU A 432 10.20 1.16 30.53
C LEU A 432 10.89 2.32 29.81
N SER A 433 10.49 2.61 28.57
CA SER A 433 10.97 3.80 27.84
C SER A 433 10.40 5.07 28.47
N PRO A 434 11.20 6.13 28.63
CA PRO A 434 10.82 7.37 29.33
C PRO A 434 9.71 8.16 28.63
#